data_1168fd1b2d1832ac225facdbaeaa32d5
#
_entry.id   1168fd1b2d1832ac225facdbaeaa32d5
#
_cell.length_a   1.000
_cell.length_b   1.000
_cell.length_c   1.000
_cell.angle_alpha   90.00
_cell.angle_beta   90.00
_cell.angle_gamma   90.00
#
_symmetry.space_group_name_H-M   'P 1'
#
loop_
_entity.id
_entity.type
_entity.pdbx_description
1 polymer ?
#
loop_
_entity_poly.entity_id
_entity_poly.type
_entity_poly.pdbx_seq_one_letter_code
_entity_poly.pdbx_strand_id
1 'polypeptide(L)'
;CPTQHILGYVISGKKRLTIGKKSEDVTAGHYFLICKGQYVQSEFLCEEEPYQSLTFFFTRDIAEYLTNVLQEILEPLITGKISLKRKLIIVNQPDPDIVASFEALNKFSHKDSAYLRRVTKLRLVELFYLLLGTVYKKDVIAYLLDAAHNDVPSISLTVEEQLYNPVSVEKLAELSGRSLSCFKKEFQHIYGMSPHRWLRTKRLEHAAWLLSTTTRLVEEVADACGFASTTHFTRAFKEKFGLSPRDYRTKQIEFPTL
;
A
#
# COMPACT_ATOMS: atom_id res chain seq x y z
N CYS A 1 2.87 2.74 5.70
CA CYS A 1 1.69 2.83 4.81
C CYS A 1 0.70 1.78 5.21
N PRO A 2 -0.59 2.08 5.30
CA PRO A 2 -1.59 1.07 5.51
C PRO A 2 -1.70 0.15 4.29
N THR A 3 -1.75 -1.14 4.56
CA THR A 3 -1.97 -2.18 3.54
C THR A 3 -3.44 -2.35 3.18
N GLN A 4 -4.32 -1.72 3.96
CA GLN A 4 -5.77 -1.70 3.79
C GLN A 4 -6.30 -0.28 3.94
N HIS A 5 -7.53 -0.04 3.47
CA HIS A 5 -8.25 1.20 3.77
C HIS A 5 -8.61 1.24 5.26
N ILE A 6 -8.55 2.42 5.86
CA ILE A 6 -8.76 2.60 7.29
C ILE A 6 -9.88 3.61 7.52
N LEU A 7 -10.84 3.24 8.38
CA LEU A 7 -11.74 4.15 9.05
C LEU A 7 -11.38 4.14 10.54
N GLY A 8 -10.96 5.27 11.08
CA GLY A 8 -10.58 5.41 12.47
C GLY A 8 -11.50 6.39 13.21
N TYR A 9 -11.84 6.08 14.46
CA TYR A 9 -12.53 6.96 15.39
C TYR A 9 -11.72 7.07 16.68
N VAL A 10 -11.45 8.30 17.14
CA VAL A 10 -10.66 8.56 18.35
C VAL A 10 -11.55 8.55 19.56
N ILE A 11 -11.29 7.63 20.49
CA ILE A 11 -12.02 7.47 21.75
C ILE A 11 -11.44 8.40 22.80
N SER A 12 -10.10 8.45 22.93
CA SER A 12 -9.41 9.31 23.89
C SER A 12 -8.02 9.71 23.38
N GLY A 13 -7.44 10.74 24.00
CA GLY A 13 -6.11 11.24 23.69
C GLY A 13 -6.04 12.05 22.39
N LYS A 14 -4.81 12.38 21.99
CA LYS A 14 -4.52 13.24 20.84
C LYS A 14 -3.40 12.68 19.99
N LYS A 15 -3.57 12.72 18.66
CA LYS A 15 -2.60 12.24 17.70
C LYS A 15 -2.51 13.19 16.50
N ARG A 16 -1.31 13.39 15.97
CA ARG A 16 -1.11 14.11 14.71
C ARG A 16 -0.99 13.14 13.55
N LEU A 17 -1.76 13.38 12.51
CA LEU A 17 -1.68 12.64 11.24
C LEU A 17 -1.11 13.56 10.17
N THR A 18 -0.04 13.14 9.51
CA THR A 18 0.61 13.92 8.45
C THR A 18 0.61 13.13 7.14
N ILE A 19 0.09 13.76 6.07
CA ILE A 19 0.14 13.25 4.70
C ILE A 19 0.79 14.29 3.80
N GLY A 20 1.95 13.96 3.26
CA GLY A 20 2.75 14.90 2.46
C GLY A 20 3.14 16.14 3.26
N LYS A 21 2.60 17.31 2.91
CA LYS A 21 2.85 18.59 3.61
C LYS A 21 1.71 19.00 4.55
N LYS A 22 0.64 18.22 4.64
CA LYS A 22 -0.51 18.54 5.49
C LYS A 22 -0.46 17.72 6.75
N SER A 23 -0.61 18.39 7.88
CA SER A 23 -0.72 17.79 9.22
C SER A 23 -2.01 18.23 9.87
N GLU A 24 -2.71 17.30 10.47
CA GLU A 24 -3.96 17.53 11.18
C GLU A 24 -3.92 16.80 12.52
N ASP A 25 -4.38 17.48 13.56
CA ASP A 25 -4.50 16.89 14.88
C ASP A 25 -5.88 16.23 15.03
N VAL A 26 -5.90 14.99 15.45
CA VAL A 26 -7.12 14.24 15.76
C VAL A 26 -7.20 14.01 17.27
N THR A 27 -8.35 14.34 17.84
CA THR A 27 -8.65 14.23 19.27
C THR A 27 -9.89 13.38 19.50
N ALA A 28 -10.23 13.11 20.74
CA ALA A 28 -11.45 12.40 21.09
C ALA A 28 -12.69 12.95 20.36
N GLY A 29 -13.53 12.08 19.83
CA GLY A 29 -14.69 12.40 19.01
C GLY A 29 -14.41 12.61 17.52
N HIS A 30 -13.15 12.78 17.09
CA HIS A 30 -12.81 12.88 15.67
C HIS A 30 -12.83 11.51 14.99
N TYR A 31 -13.22 11.48 13.71
CA TYR A 31 -13.01 10.31 12.86
C TYR A 31 -12.21 10.67 11.61
N PHE A 32 -11.57 9.66 11.01
CA PHE A 32 -10.74 9.85 9.84
C PHE A 32 -10.80 8.64 8.89
N LEU A 33 -10.65 8.92 7.61
CA LEU A 33 -10.60 7.93 6.53
C LEU A 33 -9.24 8.02 5.84
N ILE A 34 -8.54 6.89 5.71
CA ILE A 34 -7.23 6.79 5.06
C ILE A 34 -7.29 5.73 3.98
N CYS A 35 -6.95 6.10 2.74
CA CYS A 35 -6.88 5.14 1.65
C CYS A 35 -5.64 4.25 1.76
N LYS A 36 -5.76 3.00 1.32
CA LYS A 36 -4.67 2.05 1.14
C LYS A 36 -3.53 2.68 0.32
N GLY A 37 -2.30 2.43 0.71
CA GLY A 37 -1.11 2.93 0.00
C GLY A 37 -0.77 4.41 0.27
N GLN A 38 -1.54 5.16 1.07
CA GLN A 38 -1.14 6.48 1.50
C GLN A 38 -0.03 6.40 2.56
N TYR A 39 1.02 7.21 2.40
CA TYR A 39 2.00 7.37 3.47
C TYR A 39 1.45 8.33 4.51
N VAL A 40 1.10 7.80 5.67
CA VAL A 40 0.65 8.58 6.82
C VAL A 40 1.69 8.46 7.92
N GLN A 41 2.28 9.57 8.28
CA GLN A 41 3.08 9.66 9.51
C GLN A 41 2.14 9.98 10.66
N SER A 42 2.29 9.27 11.76
CA SER A 42 1.48 9.50 12.96
C SER A 42 2.37 9.70 14.17
N GLU A 43 2.06 10.72 14.96
CA GLU A 43 2.79 11.11 16.15
C GLU A 43 1.81 11.31 17.31
N PHE A 44 2.09 10.70 18.45
CA PHE A 44 1.31 10.94 19.68
C PHE A 44 1.72 12.27 20.29
N LEU A 45 0.74 13.09 20.69
CA LEU A 45 0.97 14.46 21.15
C LEU A 45 0.85 14.65 22.66
N CYS A 46 0.43 13.62 23.40
CA CYS A 46 0.28 13.70 24.85
C CYS A 46 0.72 12.35 25.46
N GLU A 47 1.54 12.42 26.50
CA GLU A 47 1.98 11.25 27.27
C GLU A 47 1.08 10.99 28.48
N GLU A 48 0.35 12.01 28.96
CA GLU A 48 -0.47 11.93 30.17
C GLU A 48 -1.82 11.25 29.92
N GLU A 49 -2.37 11.36 28.70
CA GLU A 49 -3.63 10.74 28.32
C GLU A 49 -3.41 9.67 27.23
N PRO A 50 -3.66 8.39 27.53
CA PRO A 50 -3.43 7.33 26.55
C PRO A 50 -4.34 7.48 25.34
N TYR A 51 -3.73 7.46 24.14
CA TYR A 51 -4.47 7.46 22.89
C TYR A 51 -5.17 6.14 22.68
N GLN A 52 -6.49 6.18 22.52
CA GLN A 52 -7.33 5.05 22.17
C GLN A 52 -8.14 5.37 20.93
N SER A 53 -8.23 4.44 20.01
CA SER A 53 -9.05 4.57 18.82
C SER A 53 -9.67 3.25 18.40
N LEU A 54 -10.88 3.32 17.87
CA LEU A 54 -11.52 2.23 17.15
C LEU A 54 -11.07 2.32 15.69
N THR A 55 -10.49 1.25 15.17
CA THR A 55 -9.96 1.23 13.81
C THR A 55 -10.53 0.05 13.03
N PHE A 56 -11.21 0.36 11.93
CA PHE A 56 -11.71 -0.63 10.97
C PHE A 56 -10.79 -0.68 9.77
N PHE A 57 -10.34 -1.88 9.45
CA PHE A 57 -9.58 -2.17 8.24
C PHE A 57 -10.53 -2.75 7.19
N PHE A 58 -10.64 -2.06 6.06
CA PHE A 58 -11.52 -2.48 4.98
C PHE A 58 -10.76 -3.37 4.01
N THR A 59 -11.21 -4.63 3.92
CA THR A 59 -10.88 -5.50 2.79
C THR A 59 -11.75 -5.15 1.60
N ARG A 60 -11.34 -5.58 0.40
CA ARG A 60 -12.12 -5.42 -0.82
C ARG A 60 -13.55 -5.94 -0.67
N ASP A 61 -13.72 -7.14 -0.10
CA ASP A 61 -15.05 -7.76 0.10
C ASP A 61 -16.00 -6.90 0.94
N ILE A 62 -15.47 -6.22 1.97
CA ILE A 62 -16.26 -5.30 2.79
C ILE A 62 -16.64 -4.05 1.98
N ALA A 63 -15.70 -3.51 1.22
CA ALA A 63 -15.93 -2.32 0.40
C ALA A 63 -16.95 -2.62 -0.73
N GLU A 64 -16.82 -3.75 -1.43
CA GLU A 64 -17.77 -4.20 -2.45
C GLU A 64 -19.16 -4.44 -1.84
N TYR A 65 -19.23 -5.06 -0.67
CA TYR A 65 -20.50 -5.22 0.04
C TYR A 65 -21.15 -3.87 0.34
N LEU A 66 -20.39 -2.90 0.87
CA LEU A 66 -20.91 -1.56 1.16
C LEU A 66 -21.35 -0.83 -0.11
N THR A 67 -20.55 -0.86 -1.18
CA THR A 67 -20.92 -0.22 -2.46
C THR A 67 -22.18 -0.81 -3.07
N ASN A 68 -22.35 -2.14 -3.00
CA ASN A 68 -23.55 -2.81 -3.50
C ASN A 68 -24.81 -2.44 -2.68
N VAL A 69 -24.70 -2.42 -1.34
CA VAL A 69 -25.85 -2.05 -0.48
C VAL A 69 -26.20 -0.57 -0.63
N LEU A 70 -25.21 0.30 -0.85
CA LEU A 70 -25.39 1.75 -1.00
C LEU A 70 -25.64 2.18 -2.45
N GLN A 71 -25.79 1.25 -3.40
CA GLN A 71 -25.83 1.49 -4.83
C GLN A 71 -26.88 2.55 -5.22
N GLU A 72 -28.09 2.48 -4.66
CA GLU A 72 -29.17 3.43 -4.96
C GLU A 72 -28.79 4.90 -4.67
N ILE A 73 -27.92 5.13 -3.67
CA ILE A 73 -27.43 6.48 -3.34
C ILE A 73 -26.19 6.81 -4.14
N LEU A 74 -25.34 5.84 -4.45
CA LEU A 74 -24.09 6.06 -5.16
C LEU A 74 -24.30 6.31 -6.64
N GLU A 75 -25.22 5.59 -7.33
CA GLU A 75 -25.46 5.72 -8.77
C GLU A 75 -25.76 7.15 -9.24
N PRO A 76 -26.68 7.92 -8.61
CA PRO A 76 -26.94 9.29 -9.02
C PRO A 76 -25.76 10.23 -8.85
N LEU A 77 -24.80 9.86 -7.99
CA LEU A 77 -23.66 10.69 -7.62
C LEU A 77 -22.41 10.38 -8.43
N ILE A 78 -22.35 9.18 -9.02
CA ILE A 78 -21.22 8.71 -9.86
C ILE A 78 -21.31 9.24 -11.31
N THR A 79 -22.45 9.77 -11.75
CA THR A 79 -22.68 10.31 -13.10
C THR A 79 -21.79 11.49 -13.47
N GLY A 80 -21.01 12.06 -12.53
CA GLY A 80 -19.95 13.03 -12.78
C GLY A 80 -18.55 12.38 -12.64
N LYS A 81 -17.52 12.93 -13.33
CA LYS A 81 -16.13 12.53 -13.10
C LYS A 81 -15.73 12.83 -11.65
N ILE A 82 -15.90 11.85 -10.76
CA ILE A 82 -15.39 11.95 -9.38
C ILE A 82 -13.88 11.79 -9.48
N SER A 83 -13.16 12.85 -9.16
CA SER A 83 -11.70 12.78 -9.03
C SER A 83 -11.35 11.97 -7.80
N LEU A 84 -10.89 10.75 -7.99
CA LEU A 84 -10.39 9.85 -6.93
C LEU A 84 -9.04 10.35 -6.37
N LYS A 85 -8.96 11.63 -6.01
CA LYS A 85 -7.78 12.14 -5.31
C LYS A 85 -7.75 11.50 -3.94
N ARG A 86 -6.78 10.62 -3.70
CA ARG A 86 -6.51 10.03 -2.38
C ARG A 86 -6.25 11.15 -1.38
N LYS A 87 -7.23 11.43 -0.54
CA LYS A 87 -7.16 12.43 0.50
C LYS A 87 -7.28 11.77 1.88
N LEU A 88 -6.58 12.31 2.85
CA LEU A 88 -6.95 12.12 4.25
C LEU A 88 -8.23 12.91 4.48
N ILE A 89 -9.26 12.25 4.98
CA ILE A 89 -10.50 12.87 5.42
C ILE A 89 -10.47 12.85 6.94
N ILE A 90 -10.48 14.03 7.54
CA ILE A 90 -10.62 14.18 9.00
C ILE A 90 -11.85 15.00 9.25
N VAL A 91 -12.67 14.56 10.18
CA VAL A 91 -13.88 15.27 10.62
C VAL A 91 -13.73 15.59 12.08
N ASN A 92 -13.61 16.89 12.37
CA ASN A 92 -13.28 17.39 13.69
C ASN A 92 -14.51 17.55 14.62
N GLN A 93 -15.71 17.64 14.04
CA GLN A 93 -16.95 17.75 14.80
C GLN A 93 -18.01 16.90 14.11
N PRO A 94 -18.04 15.59 14.37
CA PRO A 94 -19.03 14.72 13.78
C PRO A 94 -20.41 14.96 14.40
N ASP A 95 -21.44 14.66 13.61
CA ASP A 95 -22.81 14.61 14.07
C ASP A 95 -22.96 13.63 15.25
N PRO A 96 -23.78 13.92 16.28
CA PRO A 96 -24.04 13.03 17.40
C PRO A 96 -24.46 11.61 17.00
N ASP A 97 -25.22 11.44 15.91
CA ASP A 97 -25.65 10.14 15.42
C ASP A 97 -24.47 9.31 14.88
N ILE A 98 -23.50 9.99 14.25
CA ILE A 98 -22.25 9.35 13.78
C ILE A 98 -21.44 8.88 15.00
N VAL A 99 -21.30 9.71 16.04
CA VAL A 99 -20.63 9.34 17.29
C VAL A 99 -21.29 8.12 17.91
N ALA A 100 -22.62 8.15 18.07
CA ALA A 100 -23.38 7.04 18.63
C ALA A 100 -23.22 5.73 17.83
N SER A 101 -23.11 5.83 16.50
CA SER A 101 -22.85 4.68 15.62
C SER A 101 -21.46 4.09 15.86
N PHE A 102 -20.41 4.91 16.05
CA PHE A 102 -19.07 4.43 16.40
C PHE A 102 -19.04 3.79 17.80
N GLU A 103 -19.70 4.39 18.78
CA GLU A 103 -19.79 3.83 20.13
C GLU A 103 -20.52 2.48 20.13
N ALA A 104 -21.58 2.36 19.36
CA ALA A 104 -22.28 1.07 19.17
C ALA A 104 -21.36 0.02 18.56
N LEU A 105 -20.56 0.37 17.56
CA LEU A 105 -19.57 -0.53 16.96
C LEU A 105 -18.49 -0.95 17.97
N ASN A 106 -18.03 -0.03 18.83
CA ASN A 106 -17.02 -0.31 19.85
C ASN A 106 -17.49 -1.40 20.86
N LYS A 107 -18.76 -1.40 21.22
CA LYS A 107 -19.33 -2.43 22.12
C LYS A 107 -19.21 -3.86 21.60
N PHE A 108 -19.08 -4.03 20.28
CA PHE A 108 -18.99 -5.34 19.62
C PHE A 108 -17.57 -5.72 19.22
N SER A 109 -16.61 -4.78 19.22
CA SER A 109 -15.23 -4.98 18.73
C SER A 109 -14.45 -6.07 19.48
N HIS A 110 -14.80 -6.34 20.73
CA HIS A 110 -14.12 -7.32 21.60
C HIS A 110 -14.77 -8.71 21.61
N LYS A 111 -15.82 -8.94 20.80
CA LYS A 111 -16.57 -10.20 20.80
C LYS A 111 -16.43 -10.85 19.43
N ASP A 112 -15.87 -12.06 19.35
CA ASP A 112 -15.79 -12.82 18.10
C ASP A 112 -16.87 -13.90 18.03
N SER A 113 -17.88 -13.66 17.19
CA SER A 113 -18.83 -14.67 16.75
C SER A 113 -19.35 -14.38 15.35
N ALA A 114 -19.79 -15.42 14.63
CA ALA A 114 -20.35 -15.25 13.27
C ALA A 114 -21.56 -14.32 13.25
N TYR A 115 -22.37 -14.34 14.31
CA TYR A 115 -23.52 -13.44 14.49
C TYR A 115 -23.06 -11.99 14.61
N LEU A 116 -22.07 -11.73 15.46
CA LEU A 116 -21.57 -10.37 15.69
C LEU A 116 -20.86 -9.79 14.48
N ARG A 117 -20.18 -10.61 13.66
CA ARG A 117 -19.65 -10.16 12.36
C ARG A 117 -20.75 -9.66 11.43
N ARG A 118 -21.92 -10.27 11.42
CA ARG A 118 -23.09 -9.80 10.64
C ARG A 118 -23.64 -8.49 11.21
N VAL A 119 -23.76 -8.37 12.53
CA VAL A 119 -24.21 -7.12 13.19
C VAL A 119 -23.23 -5.98 12.89
N THR A 120 -21.92 -6.23 12.96
CA THR A 120 -20.89 -5.22 12.60
C THR A 120 -21.05 -4.74 11.16
N LYS A 121 -21.30 -5.65 10.21
CA LYS A 121 -21.55 -5.26 8.81
C LYS A 121 -22.77 -4.34 8.67
N LEU A 122 -23.88 -4.64 9.35
CA LEU A 122 -25.07 -3.80 9.32
C LEU A 122 -24.83 -2.42 9.95
N ARG A 123 -24.09 -2.37 11.06
CA ARG A 123 -23.69 -1.11 11.70
C ARG A 123 -22.73 -0.27 10.83
N LEU A 124 -21.86 -0.91 10.06
CA LEU A 124 -21.05 -0.21 9.07
C LEU A 124 -21.90 0.38 7.94
N VAL A 125 -22.91 -0.34 7.47
CA VAL A 125 -23.86 0.19 6.48
C VAL A 125 -24.56 1.44 7.03
N GLU A 126 -25.14 1.37 8.23
CA GLU A 126 -25.77 2.50 8.92
C GLU A 126 -24.80 3.70 8.99
N LEU A 127 -23.58 3.47 9.48
CA LEU A 127 -22.56 4.50 9.59
C LEU A 127 -22.24 5.15 8.23
N PHE A 128 -22.12 4.38 7.17
CA PHE A 128 -21.85 4.95 5.84
C PHE A 128 -23.05 5.71 5.28
N TYR A 129 -24.30 5.32 5.57
CA TYR A 129 -25.46 6.16 5.26
C TYR A 129 -25.38 7.52 5.95
N LEU A 130 -25.03 7.57 7.23
CA LEU A 130 -24.85 8.82 7.98
C LEU A 130 -23.71 9.66 7.38
N LEU A 131 -22.57 9.05 7.08
CA LEU A 131 -21.41 9.72 6.45
C LEU A 131 -21.74 10.33 5.07
N LEU A 132 -22.56 9.63 4.27
CA LEU A 132 -23.04 10.12 2.98
C LEU A 132 -24.04 11.29 3.11
N GLY A 133 -24.65 11.48 4.29
CA GLY A 133 -25.47 12.66 4.63
C GLY A 133 -24.67 13.92 4.94
N THR A 134 -23.35 13.81 5.12
CA THR A 134 -22.48 14.94 5.52
C THR A 134 -21.97 15.76 4.33
N VAL A 135 -21.33 16.90 4.64
CA VAL A 135 -20.63 17.73 3.64
C VAL A 135 -19.45 16.99 2.97
N TYR A 136 -18.96 15.92 3.59
CA TYR A 136 -17.87 15.06 3.09
C TYR A 136 -18.32 13.97 2.12
N LYS A 137 -19.62 13.94 1.75
CA LYS A 137 -20.23 12.93 0.87
C LYS A 137 -19.36 12.53 -0.33
N LYS A 138 -18.83 13.50 -1.08
CA LYS A 138 -18.00 13.24 -2.26
C LYS A 138 -16.70 12.51 -1.93
N ASP A 139 -16.08 12.87 -0.82
CA ASP A 139 -14.83 12.25 -0.36
C ASP A 139 -15.08 10.83 0.17
N VAL A 140 -16.22 10.61 0.86
CA VAL A 140 -16.65 9.27 1.33
C VAL A 140 -16.96 8.35 0.15
N ILE A 141 -17.63 8.85 -0.89
CA ILE A 141 -17.86 8.10 -2.13
C ILE A 141 -16.54 7.72 -2.79
N ALA A 142 -15.63 8.70 -2.96
CA ALA A 142 -14.32 8.45 -3.54
C ALA A 142 -13.53 7.39 -2.75
N TYR A 143 -13.62 7.44 -1.41
CA TYR A 143 -13.00 6.44 -0.52
C TYR A 143 -13.58 5.04 -0.72
N LEU A 144 -14.91 4.88 -0.77
CA LEU A 144 -15.57 3.59 -0.98
C LEU A 144 -15.24 3.00 -2.34
N LEU A 145 -15.29 3.82 -3.40
CA LEU A 145 -14.96 3.39 -4.76
C LEU A 145 -13.48 3.01 -4.88
N ASP A 146 -12.57 3.77 -4.25
CA ASP A 146 -11.15 3.41 -4.19
C ASP A 146 -10.95 2.06 -3.46
N ALA A 147 -11.70 1.82 -2.38
CA ALA A 147 -11.62 0.57 -1.62
C ALA A 147 -12.19 -0.63 -2.36
N ALA A 148 -13.25 -0.46 -3.16
CA ALA A 148 -13.90 -1.53 -3.90
C ALA A 148 -13.20 -1.87 -5.23
N HIS A 149 -12.63 -0.88 -5.93
CA HIS A 149 -12.16 -1.06 -7.32
C HIS A 149 -10.65 -0.94 -7.48
N ASN A 150 -9.92 -0.33 -6.54
CA ASN A 150 -8.48 -0.17 -6.66
C ASN A 150 -7.74 -1.36 -6.07
N ASP A 151 -7.47 -2.35 -6.91
CA ASP A 151 -6.39 -3.30 -6.66
C ASP A 151 -5.06 -2.56 -6.78
N VAL A 152 -4.59 -2.02 -5.66
CA VAL A 152 -3.18 -1.61 -5.60
C VAL A 152 -2.35 -2.89 -5.68
N PRO A 153 -1.62 -3.15 -6.79
CA PRO A 153 -0.86 -4.37 -6.97
C PRO A 153 0.05 -4.62 -5.75
N SER A 154 0.22 -5.87 -5.36
CA SER A 154 1.17 -6.17 -4.29
C SER A 154 2.57 -5.74 -4.74
N ILE A 155 3.40 -5.26 -3.82
CA ILE A 155 4.80 -4.92 -4.15
C ILE A 155 5.50 -6.13 -4.75
N SER A 156 5.25 -7.32 -4.20
CA SER A 156 5.86 -8.56 -4.70
C SER A 156 5.48 -8.83 -6.15
N LEU A 157 4.20 -8.75 -6.48
CA LEU A 157 3.73 -8.96 -7.86
C LEU A 157 4.33 -7.92 -8.82
N THR A 158 4.24 -6.62 -8.48
CA THR A 158 4.82 -5.54 -9.30
C THR A 158 6.32 -5.72 -9.51
N VAL A 159 7.04 -6.14 -8.46
CA VAL A 159 8.50 -6.33 -8.53
C VAL A 159 8.85 -7.56 -9.35
N GLU A 160 8.13 -8.66 -9.22
CA GLU A 160 8.35 -9.88 -10.01
C GLU A 160 8.12 -9.65 -11.51
N GLU A 161 7.02 -8.97 -11.87
CA GLU A 161 6.70 -8.63 -13.26
C GLU A 161 7.74 -7.68 -13.91
N GLN A 162 8.35 -6.81 -13.11
CA GLN A 162 9.27 -5.79 -13.61
C GLN A 162 10.74 -6.08 -13.28
N LEU A 163 11.06 -7.24 -12.69
CA LEU A 163 12.38 -7.54 -12.13
C LEU A 163 13.52 -7.37 -13.13
N TYR A 164 13.30 -7.84 -14.36
CA TYR A 164 14.31 -7.82 -15.42
C TYR A 164 14.13 -6.67 -16.41
N ASN A 165 13.11 -5.83 -16.22
CA ASN A 165 12.95 -4.62 -17.01
C ASN A 165 13.81 -3.48 -16.44
N PRO A 166 14.37 -2.58 -17.30
CA PRO A 166 15.21 -1.45 -16.85
C PRO A 166 14.36 -0.32 -16.23
N VAL A 167 13.50 -0.66 -15.28
CA VAL A 167 12.64 0.31 -14.60
C VAL A 167 13.30 0.84 -13.33
N SER A 168 13.05 2.12 -13.02
CA SER A 168 13.54 2.76 -11.80
C SER A 168 12.69 2.37 -10.59
N VAL A 169 13.21 2.60 -9.38
CA VAL A 169 12.47 2.36 -8.13
C VAL A 169 11.28 3.30 -8.01
N GLU A 170 11.37 4.51 -8.56
CA GLU A 170 10.27 5.48 -8.65
C GLU A 170 9.14 4.92 -9.51
N LYS A 171 9.48 4.31 -10.66
CA LYS A 171 8.48 3.69 -11.54
C LYS A 171 7.83 2.46 -10.92
N LEU A 172 8.58 1.65 -10.17
CA LEU A 172 8.01 0.53 -9.40
C LEU A 172 7.04 1.02 -8.32
N ALA A 173 7.37 2.13 -7.65
CA ALA A 173 6.47 2.74 -6.68
C ALA A 173 5.16 3.21 -7.35
N GLU A 174 5.25 3.88 -8.50
CA GLU A 174 4.10 4.32 -9.30
C GLU A 174 3.24 3.13 -9.74
N LEU A 175 3.85 2.09 -10.36
CA LEU A 175 3.16 0.89 -10.82
C LEU A 175 2.46 0.13 -9.68
N SER A 176 3.07 0.15 -8.48
CA SER A 176 2.45 -0.43 -7.29
C SER A 176 1.44 0.52 -6.60
N GLY A 177 1.12 1.68 -7.20
CA GLY A 177 0.18 2.66 -6.66
C GLY A 177 0.62 3.30 -5.34
N ARG A 178 1.93 3.40 -5.09
CA ARG A 178 2.52 3.91 -3.84
C ARG A 178 3.36 5.16 -4.06
N SER A 179 3.47 6.00 -3.03
CA SER A 179 4.54 7.01 -3.01
C SER A 179 5.89 6.32 -2.88
N LEU A 180 6.96 6.95 -3.38
CA LEU A 180 8.33 6.40 -3.30
C LEU A 180 8.76 6.07 -1.87
N SER A 181 8.42 6.94 -0.91
CA SER A 181 8.75 6.73 0.50
C SER A 181 8.00 5.52 1.09
N CYS A 182 6.73 5.37 0.75
CA CYS A 182 5.91 4.23 1.14
C CYS A 182 6.46 2.94 0.56
N PHE A 183 6.72 2.93 -0.75
CA PHE A 183 7.28 1.78 -1.45
C PHE A 183 8.60 1.32 -0.82
N LYS A 184 9.55 2.23 -0.58
CA LYS A 184 10.84 1.89 0.04
C LYS A 184 10.69 1.29 1.43
N LYS A 185 9.79 1.82 2.26
CA LYS A 185 9.55 1.33 3.62
C LYS A 185 8.88 -0.05 3.63
N GLU A 186 7.85 -0.24 2.82
CA GLU A 186 7.13 -1.51 2.68
C GLU A 186 8.03 -2.59 2.07
N PHE A 187 8.81 -2.23 1.03
CA PHE A 187 9.78 -3.10 0.40
C PHE A 187 10.85 -3.58 1.39
N GLN A 188 11.41 -2.64 2.19
CA GLN A 188 12.37 -2.98 3.25
C GLN A 188 11.78 -3.94 4.26
N HIS A 189 10.49 -3.78 4.61
CA HIS A 189 9.80 -4.67 5.53
C HIS A 189 9.62 -6.08 4.93
N ILE A 190 9.26 -6.18 3.64
CA ILE A 190 9.00 -7.46 2.95
C ILE A 190 10.32 -8.20 2.66
N TYR A 191 11.34 -7.51 2.14
CA TYR A 191 12.56 -8.13 1.62
C TYR A 191 13.80 -7.96 2.52
N GLY A 192 13.70 -7.26 3.65
CA GLY A 192 14.79 -7.03 4.60
C GLY A 192 15.90 -6.10 4.11
N MET A 193 15.78 -5.54 2.89
CA MET A 193 16.79 -4.66 2.29
C MET A 193 16.19 -3.63 1.34
N SER A 194 16.99 -2.59 0.99
CA SER A 194 16.51 -1.55 0.09
C SER A 194 16.20 -2.07 -1.32
N PRO A 195 15.20 -1.48 -2.03
CA PRO A 195 14.82 -1.89 -3.38
C PRO A 195 15.98 -1.95 -4.36
N HIS A 196 16.82 -0.92 -4.42
CA HIS A 196 17.98 -0.89 -5.32
C HIS A 196 18.95 -2.05 -5.08
N ARG A 197 19.26 -2.34 -3.82
CA ARG A 197 20.18 -3.42 -3.46
C ARG A 197 19.60 -4.79 -3.81
N TRP A 198 18.33 -5.00 -3.52
CA TRP A 198 17.65 -6.26 -3.79
C TRP A 198 17.53 -6.53 -5.29
N LEU A 199 17.03 -5.55 -6.08
CA LEU A 199 16.90 -5.66 -7.53
C LEU A 199 18.26 -5.94 -8.20
N ARG A 200 19.30 -5.18 -7.82
CA ARG A 200 20.67 -5.39 -8.33
C ARG A 200 21.12 -6.82 -8.02
N THR A 201 20.89 -7.31 -6.80
CA THR A 201 21.29 -8.65 -6.39
C THR A 201 20.60 -9.71 -7.24
N LYS A 202 19.26 -9.63 -7.41
CA LYS A 202 18.48 -10.58 -8.19
C LYS A 202 18.83 -10.58 -9.67
N ARG A 203 19.00 -9.42 -10.26
CA ARG A 203 19.44 -9.26 -11.67
C ARG A 203 20.82 -9.88 -11.91
N LEU A 204 21.75 -9.72 -10.99
CA LEU A 204 23.08 -10.34 -11.08
C LEU A 204 23.04 -11.86 -10.90
N GLU A 205 22.18 -12.38 -10.02
CA GLU A 205 21.96 -13.82 -9.86
C GLU A 205 21.42 -14.44 -11.15
N HIS A 206 20.44 -13.80 -11.77
CA HIS A 206 19.90 -14.25 -13.06
C HIS A 206 20.94 -14.15 -14.18
N ALA A 207 21.76 -13.09 -14.19
CA ALA A 207 22.85 -12.96 -15.16
C ALA A 207 23.88 -14.08 -15.01
N ALA A 208 24.24 -14.46 -13.80
CA ALA A 208 25.14 -15.59 -13.55
C ALA A 208 24.56 -16.91 -14.10
N TRP A 209 23.26 -17.13 -13.90
CA TRP A 209 22.55 -18.27 -14.46
C TRP A 209 22.57 -18.26 -16.01
N LEU A 210 22.25 -17.13 -16.64
CA LEU A 210 22.29 -16.99 -18.11
C LEU A 210 23.70 -17.22 -18.68
N LEU A 211 24.74 -16.70 -18.01
CA LEU A 211 26.13 -16.88 -18.42
C LEU A 211 26.58 -18.34 -18.34
N SER A 212 26.06 -19.11 -17.39
CA SER A 212 26.40 -20.54 -17.23
C SER A 212 25.58 -21.49 -18.11
N THR A 213 24.35 -21.07 -18.52
CA THR A 213 23.40 -21.95 -19.22
C THR A 213 23.21 -21.62 -20.71
N THR A 214 23.71 -20.45 -21.17
CA THR A 214 23.51 -20.00 -22.55
C THR A 214 24.81 -19.48 -23.18
N THR A 215 24.82 -19.42 -24.51
CA THR A 215 25.91 -18.84 -25.31
C THR A 215 25.70 -17.35 -25.65
N ARG A 216 24.70 -16.68 -25.06
CA ARG A 216 24.39 -15.26 -25.32
C ARG A 216 25.60 -14.39 -25.09
N LEU A 217 25.74 -13.29 -25.86
CA LEU A 217 26.78 -12.31 -25.64
C LEU A 217 26.63 -11.64 -24.29
N VAL A 218 27.73 -11.15 -23.70
CA VAL A 218 27.70 -10.47 -22.39
C VAL A 218 26.77 -9.25 -22.41
N GLU A 219 26.71 -8.55 -23.55
CA GLU A 219 25.81 -7.42 -23.78
C GLU A 219 24.33 -7.84 -23.73
N GLU A 220 23.99 -8.93 -24.45
CA GLU A 220 22.64 -9.47 -24.45
C GLU A 220 22.19 -9.95 -23.05
N VAL A 221 23.13 -10.51 -22.28
CA VAL A 221 22.84 -10.89 -20.88
C VAL A 221 22.62 -9.66 -20.01
N ALA A 222 23.41 -8.58 -20.19
CA ALA A 222 23.23 -7.34 -19.45
C ALA A 222 21.84 -6.74 -19.72
N ASP A 223 21.43 -6.65 -20.97
CA ASP A 223 20.12 -6.14 -21.41
C ASP A 223 18.97 -7.00 -20.87
N ALA A 224 19.06 -8.33 -21.03
CA ALA A 224 18.08 -9.29 -20.54
C ALA A 224 17.89 -9.24 -19.01
N CYS A 225 18.91 -8.77 -18.27
CA CYS A 225 18.85 -8.58 -16.83
C CYS A 225 18.50 -7.15 -16.39
N GLY A 226 18.10 -6.27 -17.32
CA GLY A 226 17.65 -4.92 -17.03
C GLY A 226 18.77 -3.95 -16.64
N PHE A 227 19.98 -4.14 -17.13
CA PHE A 227 21.07 -3.18 -16.97
C PHE A 227 21.11 -2.23 -18.18
N ALA A 228 21.06 -0.94 -17.92
CA ALA A 228 21.12 0.09 -18.97
C ALA A 228 22.49 0.24 -19.63
N SER A 229 23.55 -0.41 -19.11
CA SER A 229 24.92 -0.33 -19.61
C SER A 229 25.72 -1.57 -19.28
N THR A 230 26.34 -2.17 -20.28
CA THR A 230 27.25 -3.32 -20.14
C THR A 230 28.45 -3.00 -19.24
N THR A 231 28.94 -1.77 -19.27
CA THR A 231 30.04 -1.32 -18.39
C THR A 231 29.62 -1.36 -16.93
N HIS A 232 28.44 -0.82 -16.62
CA HIS A 232 27.89 -0.86 -15.27
C HIS A 232 27.58 -2.29 -14.81
N PHE A 233 27.04 -3.11 -15.70
CA PHE A 233 26.82 -4.53 -15.46
C PHE A 233 28.10 -5.26 -15.10
N THR A 234 29.14 -5.15 -15.95
CA THR A 234 30.43 -5.85 -15.78
C THR A 234 31.08 -5.49 -14.44
N ARG A 235 31.06 -4.21 -14.06
CA ARG A 235 31.57 -3.75 -12.77
C ARG A 235 30.75 -4.35 -11.60
N ALA A 236 29.44 -4.28 -11.67
CA ALA A 236 28.53 -4.81 -10.65
C ALA A 236 28.67 -6.33 -10.49
N PHE A 237 28.82 -7.05 -11.60
CA PHE A 237 29.00 -8.49 -11.63
C PHE A 237 30.33 -8.89 -10.98
N LYS A 238 31.44 -8.24 -11.37
CA LYS A 238 32.76 -8.47 -10.78
C LYS A 238 32.79 -8.19 -9.27
N GLU A 239 32.10 -7.12 -8.84
CA GLU A 239 31.99 -6.77 -7.42
C GLU A 239 31.27 -7.87 -6.62
N LYS A 240 30.23 -8.51 -7.20
CA LYS A 240 29.44 -9.55 -6.51
C LYS A 240 30.10 -10.94 -6.57
N PHE A 241 30.67 -11.33 -7.73
CA PHE A 241 31.15 -12.69 -7.98
C PHE A 241 32.67 -12.82 -8.02
N GLY A 242 33.41 -11.73 -7.91
CA GLY A 242 34.87 -11.72 -7.92
C GLY A 242 35.50 -11.88 -9.33
N LEU A 243 34.71 -12.24 -10.34
CA LEU A 243 35.14 -12.49 -11.71
C LEU A 243 34.38 -11.59 -12.69
N SER A 244 35.02 -11.26 -13.85
CA SER A 244 34.26 -10.64 -14.92
C SER A 244 33.21 -11.60 -15.49
N PRO A 245 32.14 -11.12 -16.14
CA PRO A 245 31.14 -12.01 -16.77
C PRO A 245 31.74 -13.01 -17.74
N ARG A 246 32.78 -12.58 -18.49
CA ARG A 246 33.49 -13.44 -19.45
C ARG A 246 34.28 -14.53 -18.74
N ASP A 247 35.07 -14.18 -17.73
CA ASP A 247 35.88 -15.14 -16.96
C ASP A 247 34.99 -16.11 -16.17
N TYR A 248 33.86 -15.61 -15.66
CA TYR A 248 32.86 -16.43 -14.98
C TYR A 248 32.31 -17.52 -15.88
N ARG A 249 31.95 -17.17 -17.14
CA ARG A 249 31.48 -18.14 -18.15
C ARG A 249 32.55 -19.20 -18.44
N THR A 250 33.79 -18.79 -18.70
CA THR A 250 34.88 -19.73 -19.03
C THR A 250 35.08 -20.74 -17.89
N LYS A 251 35.09 -20.25 -16.64
CA LYS A 251 35.27 -21.13 -15.47
C LYS A 251 34.12 -22.14 -15.28
N GLN A 252 32.86 -21.77 -15.60
CA GLN A 252 31.72 -22.69 -15.52
C GLN A 252 31.73 -23.76 -16.60
N ILE A 253 32.34 -23.47 -17.79
CA ILE A 253 32.52 -24.45 -18.85
C ILE A 253 33.62 -25.48 -18.49
N GLU A 254 34.69 -25.02 -17.82
CA GLU A 254 35.80 -25.88 -17.38
C GLU A 254 35.42 -26.79 -16.18
N PHE A 255 34.51 -26.32 -15.30
CA PHE A 255 34.05 -27.07 -14.10
C PHE A 255 32.51 -26.98 -14.00
N PRO A 256 31.75 -27.76 -14.81
CA PRO A 256 30.30 -27.76 -14.63
C PRO A 256 29.97 -28.28 -13.23
N THR A 257 29.39 -27.44 -12.43
CA THR A 257 28.86 -27.85 -11.10
C THR A 257 27.70 -28.81 -11.35
N LEU A 258 27.85 -30.07 -10.88
CA LEU A 258 26.86 -31.16 -10.89
C LEU A 258 25.59 -30.77 -10.12
#